data_b86d3fc40dab59c95b9289fc5bf6a509
#
_entry.id   b86d3fc40dab59c95b9289fc5bf6a509
#
_cell.length_a   1.000
_cell.length_b   1.000
_cell.length_c   1.000
_cell.angle_alpha   90.00
_cell.angle_beta   90.00
_cell.angle_gamma   90.00
#
_symmetry.space_group_name_H-M   'P 1'
#
loop_
_entity.id
_entity.type
_entity.pdbx_description
1 polymer ?
#
loop_
_entity_poly.entity_id
_entity_poly.type
_entity_poly.pdbx_seq_one_letter_code
_entity_poly.pdbx_strand_id
1 'polypeptide(L)'
;MLRTIQVEKLVLGLCVVIVCALLRIPQAMSAAKVTTPSGLQYVDLTVGNGDVAKASDQVSVHYTGWLQNPDGSKGRKFDSSKDRGQPFQFALGQGQVIQGWDEGVQGMKVGGVRELIIPPALGYGQGGAGGVIPPNATLIFEVELLGVTH
;
A
#
# COMPACT_ATOMS: atom_id res chain seq x y z
N MET A 1 36.46 52.08 27.73
CA MET A 1 35.50 51.20 28.44
C MET A 1 34.19 51.02 27.68
N LEU A 2 34.20 50.79 26.39
CA LEU A 2 32.99 50.59 25.59
C LEU A 2 33.29 49.76 24.34
N ARG A 3 33.68 48.50 24.52
CA ARG A 3 33.94 47.63 23.36
C ARG A 3 33.54 46.13 23.58
N THR A 4 32.63 45.85 24.49
CA THR A 4 32.36 44.45 24.82
C THR A 4 30.90 44.02 24.54
N ILE A 5 30.11 44.79 23.80
CA ILE A 5 28.68 44.49 23.66
C ILE A 5 28.29 44.08 22.21
N GLN A 6 29.23 44.03 21.31
CA GLN A 6 28.89 43.77 19.90
C GLN A 6 29.08 42.33 19.44
N VAL A 7 29.64 41.45 20.26
CA VAL A 7 29.97 40.09 19.83
C VAL A 7 28.85 39.08 20.12
N GLU A 8 28.00 39.36 21.11
CA GLU A 8 26.98 38.40 21.53
C GLU A 8 25.73 38.34 20.61
N LYS A 9 25.47 39.36 19.83
CA LYS A 9 24.29 39.38 18.97
C LYS A 9 24.49 38.63 17.62
N LEU A 10 25.72 38.35 17.25
CA LEU A 10 26.01 37.64 15.99
C LEU A 10 25.90 36.12 16.15
N VAL A 11 26.14 35.61 17.36
CA VAL A 11 26.12 34.18 17.63
C VAL A 11 24.70 33.63 17.74
N LEU A 12 23.77 34.45 18.24
CA LEU A 12 22.37 34.03 18.36
C LEU A 12 21.65 33.92 17.00
N GLY A 13 22.05 34.74 16.02
CA GLY A 13 21.44 34.70 14.69
C GLY A 13 21.83 33.47 13.87
N LEU A 14 23.03 32.96 14.11
CA LEU A 14 23.54 31.80 13.36
C LEU A 14 22.94 30.48 13.86
N CYS A 15 22.67 30.36 15.14
CA CYS A 15 22.05 29.16 15.71
C CYS A 15 20.60 28.97 15.29
N VAL A 16 19.84 30.05 15.10
CA VAL A 16 18.44 29.98 14.68
C VAL A 16 18.30 29.53 13.22
N VAL A 17 19.23 29.93 12.36
CA VAL A 17 19.21 29.53 10.95
C VAL A 17 19.57 28.06 10.76
N ILE A 18 20.48 27.53 11.59
CA ILE A 18 20.90 26.13 11.53
C ILE A 18 19.79 25.20 12.04
N VAL A 19 19.06 25.62 13.09
CA VAL A 19 17.94 24.83 13.62
C VAL A 19 16.77 24.78 12.63
N CYS A 20 16.49 25.87 11.91
CA CYS A 20 15.47 25.84 10.86
C CYS A 20 15.86 24.99 9.64
N ALA A 21 17.13 24.87 9.34
CA ALA A 21 17.60 24.03 8.23
C ALA A 21 17.52 22.53 8.58
N LEU A 22 17.67 22.17 9.85
CA LEU A 22 17.54 20.79 10.31
C LEU A 22 16.09 20.30 10.37
N LEU A 23 15.12 21.21 10.47
CA LEU A 23 13.69 20.88 10.46
C LEU A 23 13.15 20.61 9.05
N ARG A 24 13.97 20.75 8.02
CA ARG A 24 13.61 20.48 6.62
C ARG A 24 14.15 19.16 6.09
N ILE A 25 14.61 18.27 6.95
CA ILE A 25 14.92 16.91 6.51
C ILE A 25 13.59 16.30 6.11
N PRO A 26 13.39 15.95 4.83
CA PRO A 26 12.17 15.24 4.44
C PRO A 26 12.16 13.95 5.24
N GLN A 27 11.24 13.87 6.17
CA GLN A 27 10.98 12.61 6.82
C GLN A 27 10.55 11.66 5.72
N ALA A 28 11.34 10.61 5.50
CA ALA A 28 10.91 9.51 4.69
C ALA A 28 9.59 9.03 5.29
N MET A 29 8.49 9.39 4.65
CA MET A 29 7.17 8.96 5.04
C MET A 29 7.10 7.45 4.83
N SER A 30 7.31 6.68 5.89
CA SER A 30 6.93 5.27 5.85
C SER A 30 5.42 5.23 5.63
N ALA A 31 4.99 4.53 4.58
CA ALA A 31 3.59 4.36 4.29
C ALA A 31 2.86 3.77 5.51
N ALA A 32 1.83 4.45 6.00
CA ALA A 32 1.07 4.00 7.15
C ALA A 32 0.17 2.82 6.76
N LYS A 33 0.15 1.78 7.61
CA LYS A 33 -0.77 0.68 7.46
C LYS A 33 -2.17 1.13 7.88
N VAL A 34 -3.14 0.94 7.02
CA VAL A 34 -4.56 1.21 7.28
C VAL A 34 -5.27 -0.09 7.58
N THR A 35 -6.10 -0.11 8.61
CA THR A 35 -6.98 -1.24 8.93
C THR A 35 -8.43 -0.81 8.75
N THR A 36 -9.17 -1.55 7.94
CA THR A 36 -10.59 -1.29 7.71
C THR A 36 -11.47 -1.99 8.74
N PRO A 37 -12.74 -1.58 8.90
CA PRO A 37 -13.66 -2.25 9.83
C PRO A 37 -13.88 -3.73 9.55
N SER A 38 -13.70 -4.18 8.31
CA SER A 38 -13.81 -5.59 7.92
C SER A 38 -12.62 -6.44 8.34
N GLY A 39 -11.52 -5.82 8.76
CA GLY A 39 -10.27 -6.50 9.11
C GLY A 39 -9.24 -6.52 7.99
N LEU A 40 -9.55 -5.98 6.82
CA LEU A 40 -8.57 -5.79 5.77
C LEU A 40 -7.51 -4.80 6.22
N GLN A 41 -6.25 -5.09 5.94
CA GLN A 41 -5.15 -4.15 6.12
C GLN A 41 -4.53 -3.84 4.76
N TYR A 42 -4.11 -2.60 4.56
CA TYR A 42 -3.39 -2.24 3.36
C TYR A 42 -2.35 -1.14 3.61
N VAL A 43 -1.36 -1.10 2.74
CA VAL A 43 -0.31 -0.10 2.72
C VAL A 43 -0.14 0.40 1.29
N ASP A 44 -0.21 1.72 1.09
CA ASP A 44 0.12 2.31 -0.20
C ASP A 44 1.63 2.41 -0.35
N LEU A 45 2.21 1.51 -1.16
CA LEU A 45 3.64 1.52 -1.45
C LEU A 45 3.99 2.64 -2.43
N THR A 46 3.09 2.89 -3.37
CA THR A 46 3.18 4.01 -4.32
C THR A 46 1.79 4.58 -4.51
N VAL A 47 1.65 5.89 -4.41
CA VAL A 47 0.40 6.57 -4.71
C VAL A 47 0.44 7.00 -6.17
N GLY A 48 -0.52 6.53 -6.97
CA GLY A 48 -0.62 6.91 -8.37
C GLY A 48 -1.14 8.32 -8.56
N ASN A 49 -1.07 8.79 -9.81
CA ASN A 49 -1.53 10.12 -10.21
C ASN A 49 -2.73 10.08 -11.16
N GLY A 50 -3.16 8.90 -11.58
CA GLY A 50 -4.24 8.73 -12.53
C GLY A 50 -5.62 8.66 -11.89
N ASP A 51 -6.57 8.14 -12.64
CA ASP A 51 -7.95 8.01 -12.22
C ASP A 51 -8.10 7.14 -10.98
N VAL A 52 -9.08 7.46 -10.15
CA VAL A 52 -9.41 6.69 -8.95
C VAL A 52 -10.33 5.54 -9.32
N ALA A 53 -10.00 4.32 -8.86
CA ALA A 53 -10.83 3.15 -9.02
C ALA A 53 -12.04 3.21 -8.06
N LYS A 54 -13.23 3.06 -8.62
CA LYS A 54 -14.50 3.07 -7.90
C LYS A 54 -15.26 1.78 -8.12
N ALA A 55 -16.22 1.50 -7.25
CA ALA A 55 -17.12 0.38 -7.46
C ALA A 55 -17.81 0.46 -8.82
N SER A 56 -17.95 -0.66 -9.49
CA SER A 56 -18.49 -0.86 -10.83
C SER A 56 -17.53 -0.52 -11.98
N ASP A 57 -16.37 0.04 -11.71
CA ASP A 57 -15.36 0.29 -12.73
C ASP A 57 -14.72 -1.03 -13.20
N GLN A 58 -14.36 -1.06 -14.50
CA GLN A 58 -13.50 -2.10 -15.03
C GLN A 58 -12.05 -1.71 -14.76
N VAL A 59 -11.31 -2.54 -14.03
CA VAL A 59 -9.92 -2.27 -13.67
C VAL A 59 -8.97 -3.28 -14.27
N SER A 60 -7.76 -2.83 -14.56
CA SER A 60 -6.67 -3.66 -15.06
C SER A 60 -5.52 -3.57 -14.06
N VAL A 61 -5.04 -4.71 -13.58
CA VAL A 61 -4.01 -4.77 -12.56
C VAL A 61 -2.92 -5.78 -12.89
N HIS A 62 -1.72 -5.54 -12.41
CA HIS A 62 -0.74 -6.59 -12.14
C HIS A 62 -0.72 -6.89 -10.66
N TYR A 63 -0.54 -8.15 -10.31
CA TYR A 63 -0.49 -8.56 -8.91
C TYR A 63 0.48 -9.70 -8.69
N THR A 64 0.95 -9.81 -7.46
CA THR A 64 1.65 -10.99 -6.94
C THR A 64 1.08 -11.31 -5.56
N GLY A 65 0.84 -12.58 -5.30
CA GLY A 65 0.27 -13.05 -4.04
C GLY A 65 1.18 -14.03 -3.31
N TRP A 66 1.25 -13.88 -2.00
CA TRP A 66 2.00 -14.74 -1.09
C TRP A 66 1.11 -15.19 0.07
N LEU A 67 1.40 -16.38 0.59
CA LEU A 67 0.88 -16.78 1.89
C LEU A 67 1.60 -15.97 2.97
N GLN A 68 0.88 -15.54 4.01
CA GLN A 68 1.51 -14.90 5.14
C GLN A 68 2.11 -15.94 6.09
N ASN A 69 3.36 -15.73 6.49
CA ASN A 69 4.01 -16.52 7.55
C ASN A 69 3.46 -16.14 8.93
N PRO A 70 3.63 -16.99 9.96
CA PRO A 70 3.20 -16.69 11.32
C PRO A 70 3.78 -15.40 11.90
N ASP A 71 4.96 -14.97 11.45
CA ASP A 71 5.61 -13.73 11.86
C ASP A 71 5.10 -12.48 11.10
N GLY A 72 4.14 -12.65 10.18
CA GLY A 72 3.57 -11.58 9.37
C GLY A 72 4.30 -11.29 8.08
N SER A 73 5.42 -11.96 7.80
CA SER A 73 6.18 -11.76 6.57
C SER A 73 5.56 -12.49 5.38
N LYS A 74 6.01 -12.13 4.17
CA LYS A 74 5.65 -12.83 2.94
C LYS A 74 6.26 -14.23 2.94
N GLY A 75 5.42 -15.23 2.80
CA GLY A 75 5.82 -16.62 2.70
C GLY A 75 5.90 -17.07 1.24
N ARG A 76 5.31 -18.24 0.95
CA ARG A 76 5.34 -18.82 -0.39
C ARG A 76 4.50 -18.00 -1.36
N LYS A 77 5.09 -17.61 -2.49
CA LYS A 77 4.36 -17.04 -3.62
C LYS A 77 3.47 -18.12 -4.23
N PHE A 78 2.18 -17.80 -4.43
CA PHE A 78 1.24 -18.78 -4.99
C PHE A 78 0.69 -18.35 -6.35
N ASP A 79 0.74 -17.07 -6.70
CA ASP A 79 0.26 -16.59 -7.99
C ASP A 79 0.84 -15.22 -8.34
N SER A 80 0.97 -14.94 -9.66
CA SER A 80 1.35 -13.63 -10.16
C SER A 80 0.92 -13.48 -11.61
N SER A 81 0.26 -12.37 -11.92
CA SER A 81 -0.05 -12.00 -13.29
C SER A 81 1.19 -11.70 -14.12
N LYS A 82 2.27 -11.26 -13.44
CA LYS A 82 3.56 -10.97 -14.10
C LYS A 82 4.21 -12.24 -14.65
N ASP A 83 4.02 -13.39 -14.01
CA ASP A 83 4.53 -14.67 -14.49
C ASP A 83 3.86 -15.09 -15.81
N ARG A 84 2.61 -14.65 -16.03
CA ARG A 84 1.87 -14.88 -17.26
C ARG A 84 2.10 -13.80 -18.33
N GLY A 85 2.79 -12.71 -17.95
CA GLY A 85 3.05 -11.59 -18.84
C GLY A 85 1.81 -10.82 -19.30
N GLN A 86 0.69 -10.93 -18.57
CA GLN A 86 -0.59 -10.36 -18.97
C GLN A 86 -1.34 -9.81 -17.77
N PRO A 87 -1.82 -8.55 -17.86
CA PRO A 87 -2.63 -7.97 -16.79
C PRO A 87 -3.93 -8.73 -16.56
N PHE A 88 -4.42 -8.66 -15.34
CA PHE A 88 -5.70 -9.22 -14.95
C PHE A 88 -6.75 -8.12 -14.94
N GLN A 89 -7.91 -8.38 -15.54
CA GLN A 89 -9.01 -7.42 -15.61
C GLN A 89 -10.23 -7.97 -14.88
N PHE A 90 -10.91 -7.10 -14.16
CA PHE A 90 -12.15 -7.45 -13.47
C PHE A 90 -13.01 -6.21 -13.21
N ALA A 91 -14.32 -6.42 -13.01
CA ALA A 91 -15.22 -5.37 -12.56
C ALA A 91 -15.15 -5.26 -11.04
N LEU A 92 -14.74 -4.08 -10.56
CA LEU A 92 -14.50 -3.82 -9.14
C LEU A 92 -15.81 -3.77 -8.36
N GLY A 93 -15.84 -4.41 -7.19
CA GLY A 93 -17.00 -4.39 -6.32
C GLY A 93 -18.18 -5.25 -6.76
N GLN A 94 -18.00 -6.14 -7.74
CA GLN A 94 -19.05 -6.98 -8.31
C GLN A 94 -18.96 -8.46 -7.89
N GLY A 95 -18.10 -8.79 -6.93
CA GLY A 95 -17.94 -10.16 -6.47
C GLY A 95 -17.22 -11.08 -7.45
N GLN A 96 -16.54 -10.54 -8.45
CA GLN A 96 -15.76 -11.32 -9.41
C GLN A 96 -14.44 -11.82 -8.85
N VAL A 97 -13.97 -11.22 -7.77
CA VAL A 97 -12.73 -11.52 -7.08
C VAL A 97 -13.00 -11.69 -5.59
N ILE A 98 -12.00 -12.13 -4.83
CA ILE A 98 -12.15 -12.23 -3.37
C ILE A 98 -12.50 -10.87 -2.77
N GLN A 99 -13.25 -10.89 -1.67
CA GLN A 99 -13.80 -9.68 -1.05
C GLN A 99 -12.68 -8.68 -0.66
N GLY A 100 -11.53 -9.18 -0.21
CA GLY A 100 -10.39 -8.34 0.12
C GLY A 100 -9.88 -7.51 -1.06
N TRP A 101 -10.03 -7.99 -2.28
CA TRP A 101 -9.71 -7.24 -3.49
C TRP A 101 -10.79 -6.23 -3.85
N ASP A 102 -12.05 -6.65 -3.81
CA ASP A 102 -13.18 -5.73 -4.09
C ASP A 102 -13.17 -4.53 -3.15
N GLU A 103 -12.78 -4.74 -1.90
CA GLU A 103 -12.64 -3.66 -0.93
C GLU A 103 -11.31 -2.92 -1.06
N GLY A 104 -10.21 -3.67 -1.22
CA GLY A 104 -8.85 -3.11 -1.13
C GLY A 104 -8.40 -2.33 -2.35
N VAL A 105 -8.91 -2.64 -3.54
CA VAL A 105 -8.55 -1.92 -4.78
C VAL A 105 -9.33 -0.62 -4.94
N GLN A 106 -10.50 -0.50 -4.31
CA GLN A 106 -11.24 0.76 -4.31
C GLN A 106 -10.40 1.88 -3.71
N GLY A 107 -10.41 3.03 -4.35
CA GLY A 107 -9.66 4.20 -3.93
C GLY A 107 -8.22 4.23 -4.41
N MET A 108 -7.70 3.17 -5.04
CA MET A 108 -6.40 3.23 -5.70
C MET A 108 -6.47 4.15 -6.91
N LYS A 109 -5.35 4.81 -7.21
CA LYS A 109 -5.19 5.62 -8.40
C LYS A 109 -4.32 4.86 -9.41
N VAL A 110 -4.60 5.05 -10.70
CA VAL A 110 -3.78 4.47 -11.77
C VAL A 110 -2.31 4.90 -11.60
N GLY A 111 -1.42 3.93 -11.69
CA GLY A 111 0.01 4.09 -11.39
C GLY A 111 0.39 3.78 -9.95
N GLY A 112 -0.60 3.54 -9.07
CA GLY A 112 -0.37 3.18 -7.68
C GLY A 112 -0.07 1.71 -7.49
N VAL A 113 0.64 1.40 -6.40
CA VAL A 113 0.91 0.04 -5.92
C VAL A 113 0.45 -0.03 -4.47
N ARG A 114 -0.40 -1.00 -4.16
CA ARG A 114 -0.93 -1.21 -2.81
C ARG A 114 -0.67 -2.63 -2.37
N GLU A 115 -0.14 -2.78 -1.17
CA GLU A 115 -0.05 -4.08 -0.50
C GLU A 115 -1.33 -4.32 0.28
N LEU A 116 -1.96 -5.48 0.04
CA LEU A 116 -3.16 -5.91 0.74
C LEU A 116 -2.80 -7.08 1.65
N ILE A 117 -3.21 -7.01 2.91
CA ILE A 117 -3.12 -8.11 3.88
C ILE A 117 -4.54 -8.56 4.15
N ILE A 118 -4.90 -9.72 3.62
CA ILE A 118 -6.28 -10.19 3.53
C ILE A 118 -6.48 -11.34 4.50
N PRO A 119 -7.31 -11.16 5.54
CA PRO A 119 -7.64 -12.25 6.45
C PRO A 119 -8.48 -13.31 5.75
N PRO A 120 -8.53 -14.55 6.28
CA PRO A 120 -9.25 -15.65 5.63
C PRO A 120 -10.70 -15.33 5.28
N ALA A 121 -11.42 -14.60 6.12
CA ALA A 121 -12.81 -14.24 5.88
C ALA A 121 -13.03 -13.38 4.64
N LEU A 122 -12.02 -12.63 4.21
CA LEU A 122 -12.05 -11.79 3.01
C LEU A 122 -11.30 -12.44 1.84
N GLY A 123 -10.77 -13.62 2.04
CA GLY A 123 -10.04 -14.40 1.04
C GLY A 123 -10.75 -15.71 0.72
N TYR A 124 -10.05 -16.82 0.93
CA TYR A 124 -10.56 -18.15 0.58
C TYR A 124 -11.11 -18.94 1.78
N GLY A 125 -11.11 -18.35 2.97
CA GLY A 125 -11.76 -18.86 4.16
C GLY A 125 -11.26 -20.23 4.62
N GLN A 126 -12.16 -20.99 5.22
CA GLN A 126 -11.88 -22.33 5.76
C GLN A 126 -11.66 -23.39 4.68
N GLY A 127 -12.14 -23.15 3.46
CA GLY A 127 -12.00 -24.09 2.35
C GLY A 127 -10.66 -24.01 1.64
N GLY A 128 -9.99 -22.88 1.71
CA GLY A 128 -8.79 -22.62 0.94
C GLY A 128 -9.05 -22.61 -0.57
N ALA A 129 -8.01 -22.81 -1.37
CA ALA A 129 -8.12 -22.87 -2.82
C ALA A 129 -7.20 -23.96 -3.39
N GLY A 130 -7.79 -25.02 -3.91
CA GLY A 130 -7.19 -26.00 -4.80
C GLY A 130 -5.79 -26.50 -4.48
N GLY A 131 -5.44 -26.79 -3.24
CA GLY A 131 -4.12 -27.27 -2.83
C GLY A 131 -3.00 -26.22 -2.86
N VAL A 132 -3.29 -25.00 -3.31
CA VAL A 132 -2.33 -23.90 -3.39
C VAL A 132 -2.45 -22.99 -2.17
N ILE A 133 -3.70 -22.71 -1.75
CA ILE A 133 -4.00 -21.91 -0.57
C ILE A 133 -4.61 -22.81 0.49
N PRO A 134 -3.93 -23.00 1.64
CA PRO A 134 -4.46 -23.81 2.71
C PRO A 134 -5.69 -23.17 3.37
N PRO A 135 -6.47 -23.96 4.14
CA PRO A 135 -7.55 -23.44 4.95
C PRO A 135 -7.08 -22.35 5.92
N ASN A 136 -7.89 -21.32 6.12
CA ASN A 136 -7.64 -20.23 7.07
C ASN A 136 -6.33 -19.47 6.81
N ALA A 137 -5.92 -19.35 5.56
CA ALA A 137 -4.70 -18.62 5.22
C ALA A 137 -4.97 -17.11 5.16
N THR A 138 -4.09 -16.33 5.76
CA THR A 138 -3.96 -14.90 5.52
C THR A 138 -3.09 -14.69 4.30
N LEU A 139 -3.52 -13.82 3.39
CA LEU A 139 -2.87 -13.57 2.11
C LEU A 139 -2.25 -12.19 2.07
N ILE A 140 -1.10 -12.09 1.41
CA ILE A 140 -0.48 -10.80 1.10
C ILE A 140 -0.44 -10.66 -0.40
N PHE A 141 -0.98 -9.55 -0.92
CA PHE A 141 -0.91 -9.21 -2.34
C PHE A 141 -0.26 -7.85 -2.53
N GLU A 142 0.60 -7.75 -3.51
CA GLU A 142 0.97 -6.46 -4.09
C GLU A 142 0.17 -6.28 -5.37
N VAL A 143 -0.61 -5.21 -5.44
CA VAL A 143 -1.48 -4.89 -6.58
C VAL A 143 -1.06 -3.55 -7.16
N GLU A 144 -0.74 -3.55 -8.46
CA GLU A 144 -0.48 -2.35 -9.24
C GLU A 144 -1.67 -2.07 -10.14
N LEU A 145 -2.24 -0.88 -10.00
CA LEU A 145 -3.37 -0.45 -10.84
C LEU A 145 -2.86 0.17 -12.14
N LEU A 146 -3.15 -0.50 -13.26
CA LEU A 146 -2.67 -0.10 -14.58
C LEU A 146 -3.66 0.76 -15.34
N GLY A 147 -4.95 0.53 -15.15
CA GLY A 147 -5.99 1.24 -15.88
C GLY A 147 -7.36 1.11 -15.24
N VAL A 148 -8.21 2.10 -15.49
CA VAL A 148 -9.60 2.17 -15.03
C VAL A 148 -10.46 2.61 -16.20
N THR A 149 -11.59 1.92 -16.41
CA THR A 149 -12.63 2.30 -17.37
C THR A 149 -13.95 2.42 -16.60
N HIS A 150 -14.58 3.59 -16.69
CA HIS A 150 -15.86 3.89 -16.03
C HIS A 150 -17.05 3.49 -16.85
#